data_e167d14ba0ce2d3fc5826d9e9b24accd
#
_entry.id   e167d14ba0ce2d3fc5826d9e9b24accd
#
_cell.length_a   1.000
_cell.length_b   1.000
_cell.length_c   1.000
_cell.angle_alpha   90.00
_cell.angle_beta   90.00
_cell.angle_gamma   90.00
#
_symmetry.space_group_name_H-M   'P 1'
#
loop_
_entity.id
_entity.type
_entity.pdbx_description
1 polymer ?
#
loop_
_entity_poly.entity_id
_entity_poly.type
_entity_poly.pdbx_seq_one_letter_code
_entity_poly.pdbx_strand_id
1 'polypeptide(L)'
;MRVNRIKQKLKNGEAVYGIMIKEAHNVNIAEILEIAGYDYFVIDMEHAYYDMSDIADILQYARKTEITAVVRIPRLDYAYVAKTLDMGAEGIWVPHLDTVEEARNLVAFGKYPPEGKRGAAVPVFRQKERQEFKQAADYFRAVNEETLLIAQIESREAIANVEAITAVAGIDVAMMGTQDLSLDMGLPGQGSHPEVKAAIQRVVDACRKNGKASGNHIPGIDELRYWTGQGMRMITHSYETNLIIEKGREVLKALKG
;
A
#
# COMPACT_ATOMS: atom_id res chain seq x y z
N MET A 1 -12.05 4.01 18.02
CA MET A 1 -11.75 4.09 16.57
C MET A 1 -10.68 3.06 16.23
N ARG A 2 -10.74 2.44 15.04
CA ARG A 2 -9.73 1.45 14.61
C ARG A 2 -8.38 2.13 14.33
N VAL A 3 -7.32 1.57 14.90
CA VAL A 3 -5.93 2.02 14.71
C VAL A 3 -5.34 1.29 13.50
N ASN A 4 -4.65 2.03 12.64
CA ASN A 4 -3.90 1.46 11.52
C ASN A 4 -2.57 0.89 12.02
N ARG A 5 -2.55 -0.41 12.25
CA ARG A 5 -1.41 -1.11 12.88
C ARG A 5 -0.13 -1.01 12.06
N ILE A 6 -0.22 -1.15 10.73
CA ILE A 6 0.99 -1.06 9.91
C ILE A 6 1.54 0.37 9.86
N LYS A 7 0.67 1.39 9.84
CA LYS A 7 1.13 2.78 9.93
C LYS A 7 1.86 3.06 11.24
N GLN A 8 1.35 2.51 12.34
CA GLN A 8 2.00 2.65 13.65
C GLN A 8 3.36 1.93 13.68
N LYS A 9 3.44 0.67 13.21
CA LYS A 9 4.69 -0.08 13.08
C LYS A 9 5.71 0.67 12.22
N LEU A 10 5.30 1.18 11.05
CA LEU A 10 6.17 1.93 10.15
C LEU A 10 6.72 3.21 10.80
N LYS A 11 5.89 3.94 11.56
CA LYS A 11 6.34 5.12 12.34
C LYS A 11 7.39 4.76 13.40
N ASN A 12 7.30 3.56 13.96
CA ASN A 12 8.27 3.03 14.93
C ASN A 12 9.55 2.48 14.26
N GLY A 13 9.63 2.50 12.92
CA GLY A 13 10.75 1.93 12.15
C GLY A 13 10.73 0.41 12.04
N GLU A 14 9.61 -0.23 12.41
CA GLU A 14 9.40 -1.67 12.29
C GLU A 14 9.07 -2.05 10.85
N ALA A 15 9.49 -3.25 10.42
CA ALA A 15 9.08 -3.80 9.13
C ALA A 15 7.67 -4.40 9.23
N VAL A 16 6.90 -4.25 8.16
CA VAL A 16 5.59 -4.87 7.98
C VAL A 16 5.58 -5.72 6.72
N TYR A 17 4.90 -6.86 6.79
CA TYR A 17 4.90 -7.88 5.74
C TYR A 17 3.49 -8.08 5.20
N GLY A 18 3.35 -7.99 3.89
CA GLY A 18 2.06 -8.14 3.22
C GLY A 18 2.14 -8.92 1.93
N ILE A 19 0.97 -9.10 1.35
CA ILE A 19 0.77 -9.78 0.07
C ILE A 19 -0.24 -9.01 -0.77
N MET A 20 -0.15 -9.12 -2.08
CA MET A 20 -1.13 -8.54 -2.99
C MET A 20 -2.13 -9.61 -3.43
N ILE A 21 -3.41 -9.27 -3.54
CA ILE A 21 -4.47 -10.15 -4.05
C ILE A 21 -4.98 -9.64 -5.40
N LYS A 22 -5.22 -10.58 -6.33
CA LYS A 22 -5.68 -10.31 -7.70
C LYS A 22 -6.93 -11.07 -8.10
N GLU A 23 -7.11 -12.31 -7.62
CA GLU A 23 -8.16 -13.24 -8.04
C GLU A 23 -9.08 -13.65 -6.88
N ALA A 24 -8.70 -13.35 -5.65
CA ALA A 24 -9.47 -13.75 -4.47
C ALA A 24 -10.63 -12.80 -4.21
N HIS A 25 -11.81 -13.08 -4.75
CA HIS A 25 -13.04 -12.30 -4.52
C HIS A 25 -13.78 -12.69 -3.22
N ASN A 26 -13.36 -13.76 -2.54
CA ASN A 26 -14.00 -14.18 -1.31
C ASN A 26 -13.56 -13.27 -0.14
N VAL A 27 -14.52 -12.74 0.60
CA VAL A 27 -14.27 -11.85 1.75
C VAL A 27 -13.41 -12.49 2.86
N ASN A 28 -13.47 -13.83 3.00
CA ASN A 28 -12.68 -14.55 3.98
C ASN A 28 -11.16 -14.50 3.70
N ILE A 29 -10.75 -13.98 2.54
CA ILE A 29 -9.33 -13.83 2.24
C ILE A 29 -8.60 -12.99 3.30
N ALA A 30 -9.25 -11.99 3.88
CA ALA A 30 -8.68 -11.18 4.94
C ALA A 30 -8.31 -12.04 6.17
N GLU A 31 -9.21 -12.90 6.63
CA GLU A 31 -8.98 -13.80 7.77
C GLU A 31 -7.95 -14.89 7.44
N ILE A 32 -7.99 -15.43 6.21
CA ILE A 32 -6.99 -16.41 5.75
C ILE A 32 -5.58 -15.82 5.81
N LEU A 33 -5.40 -14.59 5.33
CA LEU A 33 -4.11 -13.91 5.32
C LEU A 33 -3.67 -13.51 6.74
N GLU A 34 -4.60 -13.13 7.61
CA GLU A 34 -4.32 -12.89 9.03
C GLU A 34 -3.83 -14.17 9.73
N ILE A 35 -4.50 -15.31 9.52
CA ILE A 35 -4.08 -16.62 10.05
C ILE A 35 -2.70 -17.02 9.52
N ALA A 36 -2.39 -16.66 8.27
CA ALA A 36 -1.06 -16.89 7.70
C ALA A 36 0.03 -15.97 8.30
N GLY A 37 -0.34 -14.95 9.08
CA GLY A 37 0.57 -14.07 9.80
C GLY A 37 0.97 -12.81 9.07
N TYR A 38 0.27 -12.42 7.98
CA TYR A 38 0.52 -11.15 7.31
C TYR A 38 0.01 -9.96 8.13
N ASP A 39 0.77 -8.85 8.12
CA ASP A 39 0.36 -7.59 8.76
C ASP A 39 -0.68 -6.85 7.92
N TYR A 40 -0.61 -6.98 6.60
CA TYR A 40 -1.51 -6.33 5.64
C TYR A 40 -1.66 -7.11 4.36
N PHE A 41 -2.70 -6.77 3.61
CA PHE A 41 -2.84 -7.19 2.22
C PHE A 41 -3.22 -5.99 1.34
N VAL A 42 -2.93 -6.11 0.05
CA VAL A 42 -3.23 -5.10 -0.95
C VAL A 42 -4.23 -5.66 -1.95
N ILE A 43 -5.37 -5.00 -2.11
CA ILE A 43 -6.31 -5.30 -3.20
C ILE A 43 -5.82 -4.54 -4.43
N ASP A 44 -5.52 -5.24 -5.50
CA ASP A 44 -4.98 -4.68 -6.72
C ASP A 44 -6.10 -4.31 -7.70
N MET A 45 -6.48 -3.04 -7.78
CA MET A 45 -7.42 -2.55 -8.78
C MET A 45 -6.75 -2.03 -10.06
N GLU A 46 -5.43 -1.98 -10.09
CA GLU A 46 -4.69 -1.54 -11.29
C GLU A 46 -4.60 -2.65 -12.34
N HIS A 47 -4.24 -3.88 -11.92
CA HIS A 47 -3.96 -4.98 -12.82
C HIS A 47 -4.86 -6.21 -12.60
N ALA A 48 -5.89 -6.10 -11.76
CA ALA A 48 -6.87 -7.16 -11.51
C ALA A 48 -8.29 -6.70 -11.87
N TYR A 49 -9.24 -7.62 -11.79
CA TYR A 49 -10.62 -7.43 -12.26
C TYR A 49 -11.60 -7.02 -11.16
N TYR A 50 -11.11 -6.41 -10.06
CA TYR A 50 -11.98 -5.93 -9.00
C TYR A 50 -12.75 -4.69 -9.42
N ASP A 51 -14.05 -4.72 -9.21
CA ASP A 51 -14.87 -3.52 -9.24
C ASP A 51 -15.04 -2.91 -7.82
N MET A 52 -15.73 -1.77 -7.75
CA MET A 52 -15.97 -1.10 -6.46
C MET A 52 -16.84 -1.91 -5.51
N SER A 53 -17.71 -2.79 -6.02
CA SER A 53 -18.57 -3.65 -5.22
C SER A 53 -17.77 -4.78 -4.57
N ASP A 54 -16.90 -5.43 -5.37
CA ASP A 54 -16.01 -6.48 -4.87
C ASP A 54 -15.15 -5.99 -3.71
N ILE A 55 -14.50 -4.84 -3.90
CA ILE A 55 -13.60 -4.31 -2.85
C ILE A 55 -14.38 -3.86 -1.61
N ALA A 56 -15.62 -3.34 -1.76
CA ALA A 56 -16.41 -2.92 -0.63
C ALA A 56 -16.69 -4.09 0.33
N ASP A 57 -17.07 -5.25 -0.19
CA ASP A 57 -17.37 -6.44 0.60
C ASP A 57 -16.12 -6.96 1.32
N ILE A 58 -14.98 -7.06 0.62
CA ILE A 58 -13.71 -7.47 1.21
C ILE A 58 -13.27 -6.49 2.31
N LEU A 59 -13.34 -5.18 2.06
CA LEU A 59 -12.95 -4.15 3.02
C LEU A 59 -13.84 -4.16 4.27
N GLN A 60 -15.17 -4.32 4.11
CA GLN A 60 -16.11 -4.41 5.24
C GLN A 60 -15.82 -5.64 6.11
N TYR A 61 -15.45 -6.77 5.51
CA TYR A 61 -15.08 -7.97 6.26
C TYR A 61 -13.71 -7.79 6.94
N ALA A 62 -12.71 -7.26 6.24
CA ALA A 62 -11.39 -7.00 6.80
C ALA A 62 -11.41 -6.14 8.07
N ARG A 63 -12.38 -5.24 8.19
CA ARG A 63 -12.57 -4.45 9.43
C ARG A 63 -12.96 -5.28 10.67
N LYS A 64 -13.32 -6.54 10.51
CA LYS A 64 -13.60 -7.48 11.62
C LYS A 64 -12.39 -8.28 12.05
N THR A 65 -11.30 -8.20 11.30
CA THR A 65 -10.01 -8.85 11.53
C THR A 65 -8.98 -7.80 12.01
N GLU A 66 -7.78 -8.23 12.34
CA GLU A 66 -6.71 -7.33 12.77
C GLU A 66 -5.74 -6.97 11.63
N ILE A 67 -5.86 -7.65 10.47
CA ILE A 67 -5.04 -7.36 9.30
C ILE A 67 -5.43 -6.02 8.66
N THR A 68 -4.45 -5.25 8.20
CA THR A 68 -4.69 -3.96 7.56
C THR A 68 -4.99 -4.12 6.06
N ALA A 69 -6.08 -3.56 5.58
CA ALA A 69 -6.46 -3.59 4.18
C ALA A 69 -6.01 -2.31 3.45
N VAL A 70 -5.15 -2.48 2.45
CA VAL A 70 -4.66 -1.44 1.53
C VAL A 70 -5.26 -1.67 0.15
N VAL A 71 -5.54 -0.61 -0.60
CA VAL A 71 -6.03 -0.73 -1.99
C VAL A 71 -5.07 -0.01 -2.91
N ARG A 72 -4.55 -0.70 -3.93
CA ARG A 72 -3.89 -0.07 -5.07
C ARG A 72 -4.96 0.33 -6.07
N ILE A 73 -5.20 1.63 -6.17
CA ILE A 73 -6.20 2.20 -7.09
C ILE A 73 -5.63 2.27 -8.53
N PRO A 74 -6.48 2.32 -9.58
CA PRO A 74 -5.99 2.30 -10.96
C PRO A 74 -5.19 3.54 -11.36
N ARG A 75 -5.44 4.67 -10.73
CA ARG A 75 -4.78 5.96 -10.99
C ARG A 75 -5.13 6.96 -9.90
N LEU A 76 -4.34 8.04 -9.81
CA LEU A 76 -4.64 9.16 -8.94
C LEU A 76 -5.89 9.91 -9.43
N ASP A 77 -7.01 9.66 -8.75
CA ASP A 77 -8.29 10.32 -9.02
C ASP A 77 -9.04 10.49 -7.70
N TYR A 78 -9.68 11.66 -7.52
CA TYR A 78 -10.41 11.98 -6.29
C TYR A 78 -11.48 10.94 -5.94
N ALA A 79 -12.23 10.49 -6.94
CA ALA A 79 -13.32 9.54 -6.71
C ALA A 79 -12.78 8.17 -6.27
N TYR A 80 -11.70 7.69 -6.87
CA TYR A 80 -11.06 6.44 -6.42
C TYR A 80 -10.52 6.57 -5.01
N VAL A 81 -9.77 7.63 -4.69
CA VAL A 81 -9.19 7.82 -3.35
C VAL A 81 -10.29 7.95 -2.30
N ALA A 82 -11.22 8.88 -2.47
CA ALA A 82 -12.25 9.17 -1.48
C ALA A 82 -13.21 7.99 -1.27
N LYS A 83 -13.74 7.41 -2.37
CA LYS A 83 -14.68 6.27 -2.29
C LYS A 83 -14.06 5.05 -1.64
N THR A 84 -12.84 4.70 -2.01
CA THR A 84 -12.16 3.52 -1.45
C THR A 84 -11.93 3.67 0.06
N LEU A 85 -11.53 4.86 0.50
CA LEU A 85 -11.43 5.16 1.93
C LEU A 85 -12.80 5.15 2.63
N ASP A 86 -13.86 5.61 1.95
CA ASP A 86 -15.23 5.56 2.48
C ASP A 86 -15.79 4.13 2.55
N MET A 87 -15.29 3.21 1.73
CA MET A 87 -15.62 1.79 1.80
C MET A 87 -14.88 1.06 2.93
N GLY A 88 -13.84 1.64 3.50
CA GLY A 88 -13.16 1.08 4.66
C GLY A 88 -11.69 0.73 4.48
N ALA A 89 -11.09 1.05 3.34
CA ALA A 89 -9.64 0.93 3.18
C ALA A 89 -8.90 1.74 4.25
N GLU A 90 -7.83 1.19 4.76
CA GLU A 90 -6.96 1.83 5.76
C GLU A 90 -5.73 2.48 5.10
N GLY A 91 -5.45 2.10 3.86
CA GLY A 91 -4.40 2.70 3.04
C GLY A 91 -4.77 2.77 1.57
N ILE A 92 -4.24 3.78 0.89
CA ILE A 92 -4.32 3.96 -0.55
C ILE A 92 -2.92 3.90 -1.13
N TRP A 93 -2.75 3.05 -2.11
CA TRP A 93 -1.52 2.92 -2.89
C TRP A 93 -1.81 3.43 -4.31
N VAL A 94 -1.07 4.47 -4.74
CA VAL A 94 -1.26 5.12 -6.03
C VAL A 94 -0.10 4.77 -6.95
N PRO A 95 -0.37 4.12 -8.09
CA PRO A 95 0.65 3.86 -9.11
C PRO A 95 1.00 5.14 -9.90
N HIS A 96 2.11 5.09 -10.63
CA HIS A 96 2.56 6.16 -11.55
C HIS A 96 2.55 7.57 -10.94
N LEU A 97 3.09 7.69 -9.72
CA LEU A 97 3.18 8.97 -9.04
C LEU A 97 4.55 9.59 -9.30
N ASP A 98 4.60 10.49 -10.29
CA ASP A 98 5.85 11.02 -10.86
C ASP A 98 6.23 12.40 -10.32
N THR A 99 5.26 13.17 -9.82
CA THR A 99 5.47 14.58 -9.48
C THR A 99 5.10 14.91 -8.02
N VAL A 100 5.69 16.00 -7.54
CA VAL A 100 5.36 16.58 -6.21
C VAL A 100 3.90 17.05 -6.15
N GLU A 101 3.37 17.52 -7.28
CA GLU A 101 1.97 17.96 -7.35
C GLU A 101 1.01 16.78 -7.19
N GLU A 102 1.29 15.66 -7.82
CA GLU A 102 0.52 14.42 -7.63
C GLU A 102 0.59 13.94 -6.18
N ALA A 103 1.76 14.00 -5.54
CA ALA A 103 1.88 13.68 -4.13
C ALA A 103 1.03 14.61 -3.24
N ARG A 104 1.00 15.90 -3.53
CA ARG A 104 0.10 16.85 -2.85
C ARG A 104 -1.38 16.56 -3.12
N ASN A 105 -1.72 16.19 -4.36
CA ASN A 105 -3.08 15.82 -4.72
C ASN A 105 -3.53 14.53 -4.02
N LEU A 106 -2.65 13.53 -3.88
CA LEU A 106 -2.93 12.33 -3.09
C LEU A 106 -3.27 12.69 -1.64
N VAL A 107 -2.50 13.55 -1.01
CA VAL A 107 -2.78 14.04 0.34
C VAL A 107 -4.10 14.83 0.39
N ALA A 108 -4.31 15.72 -0.58
CA ALA A 108 -5.53 16.52 -0.65
C ALA A 108 -6.79 15.66 -0.80
N PHE A 109 -6.73 14.57 -1.56
CA PHE A 109 -7.85 13.66 -1.80
C PHE A 109 -8.07 12.67 -0.64
N GLY A 110 -6.99 12.24 0.01
CA GLY A 110 -7.03 11.23 1.09
C GLY A 110 -7.34 11.78 2.47
N LYS A 111 -7.07 13.05 2.72
CA LYS A 111 -7.19 13.69 4.04
C LYS A 111 -8.37 14.67 4.12
N TYR A 112 -9.01 14.74 5.28
CA TYR A 112 -9.98 15.77 5.59
C TYR A 112 -9.33 17.12 5.89
N PRO A 113 -10.05 18.26 5.75
CA PRO A 113 -9.53 19.55 6.18
C PRO A 113 -9.08 19.56 7.66
N PRO A 114 -8.04 20.31 8.03
CA PRO A 114 -7.30 21.27 7.19
C PRO A 114 -6.18 20.65 6.35
N GLU A 115 -5.82 19.39 6.53
CA GLU A 115 -4.71 18.71 5.86
C GLU A 115 -5.00 18.40 4.39
N GLY A 116 -6.27 18.23 4.03
CA GLY A 116 -6.72 17.89 2.69
C GLY A 116 -8.06 18.52 2.32
N LYS A 117 -8.71 17.94 1.30
CA LYS A 117 -9.98 18.40 0.73
C LYS A 117 -11.02 17.28 0.60
N ARG A 118 -10.79 16.13 1.23
CA ARG A 118 -11.72 15.00 1.17
C ARG A 118 -13.08 15.41 1.71
N GLY A 119 -14.15 15.01 1.01
CA GLY A 119 -15.53 15.28 1.42
C GLY A 119 -15.88 14.56 2.74
N ALA A 120 -16.57 15.27 3.62
CA ALA A 120 -16.89 14.80 4.97
C ALA A 120 -18.12 13.86 4.97
N ALA A 121 -17.98 12.64 4.43
CA ALA A 121 -18.97 11.58 4.62
C ALA A 121 -18.52 10.65 5.75
N VAL A 122 -19.48 10.28 6.64
CA VAL A 122 -19.22 9.26 7.67
C VAL A 122 -20.05 8.02 7.32
N PRO A 123 -19.44 6.98 6.73
CA PRO A 123 -20.15 5.75 6.38
C PRO A 123 -20.76 5.07 7.60
N VAL A 124 -21.81 4.27 7.39
CA VAL A 124 -22.56 3.61 8.49
C VAL A 124 -21.65 2.83 9.42
N PHE A 125 -20.70 2.07 8.90
CA PHE A 125 -19.78 1.26 9.71
C PHE A 125 -18.83 2.10 10.60
N ARG A 126 -18.61 3.38 10.26
CA ARG A 126 -17.82 4.32 11.08
C ARG A 126 -18.67 5.16 12.05
N GLN A 127 -19.99 5.03 12.03
CA GLN A 127 -20.87 5.83 12.90
C GLN A 127 -20.59 5.58 14.39
N LYS A 128 -20.34 4.33 14.78
CA LYS A 128 -19.96 4.01 16.16
C LYS A 128 -18.64 4.67 16.55
N GLU A 129 -17.62 4.59 15.68
CA GLU A 129 -16.34 5.26 15.89
C GLU A 129 -16.52 6.77 16.02
N ARG A 130 -17.37 7.38 15.16
CA ARG A 130 -17.65 8.82 15.21
C ARG A 130 -18.29 9.24 16.54
N GLN A 131 -19.14 8.41 17.13
CA GLN A 131 -19.81 8.68 18.42
C GLN A 131 -18.84 8.69 19.62
N GLU A 132 -17.64 8.11 19.50
CA GLU A 132 -16.61 8.17 20.54
C GLU A 132 -16.02 9.58 20.71
N PHE A 133 -16.24 10.48 19.74
CA PHE A 133 -15.69 11.83 19.71
C PHE A 133 -16.78 12.88 19.99
N LYS A 134 -16.52 13.79 20.93
CA LYS A 134 -17.44 14.90 21.23
C LYS A 134 -17.54 15.89 20.06
N GLN A 135 -16.40 16.19 19.42
CA GLN A 135 -16.31 17.13 18.31
C GLN A 135 -16.08 16.40 16.98
N ALA A 136 -16.72 16.86 15.91
CA ALA A 136 -16.50 16.31 14.57
C ALA A 136 -15.06 16.51 14.10
N ALA A 137 -14.46 17.66 14.42
CA ALA A 137 -13.10 17.98 14.06
C ALA A 137 -12.08 16.99 14.62
N ASP A 138 -12.26 16.53 15.86
CA ASP A 138 -11.36 15.57 16.49
C ASP A 138 -11.45 14.20 15.83
N TYR A 139 -12.65 13.78 15.44
CA TYR A 139 -12.84 12.55 14.67
C TYR A 139 -12.14 12.62 13.30
N PHE A 140 -12.34 13.70 12.54
CA PHE A 140 -11.70 13.83 11.21
C PHE A 140 -10.18 13.90 11.32
N ARG A 141 -9.64 14.57 12.34
CA ARG A 141 -8.19 14.57 12.63
C ARG A 141 -7.69 13.16 12.91
N ALA A 142 -8.37 12.42 13.76
CA ALA A 142 -8.00 11.04 14.08
C ALA A 142 -8.08 10.13 12.84
N VAL A 143 -9.07 10.28 11.97
CA VAL A 143 -9.11 9.55 10.69
C VAL A 143 -7.93 9.92 9.78
N ASN A 144 -7.55 11.20 9.73
CA ASN A 144 -6.37 11.63 8.98
C ASN A 144 -5.09 10.97 9.50
N GLU A 145 -4.92 10.89 10.81
CA GLU A 145 -3.76 10.25 11.44
C GLU A 145 -3.65 8.76 11.10
N GLU A 146 -4.77 8.06 11.01
CA GLU A 146 -4.82 6.61 10.72
C GLU A 146 -4.82 6.29 9.21
N THR A 147 -5.10 7.23 8.32
CA THR A 147 -5.09 7.00 6.87
C THR A 147 -3.64 6.88 6.36
N LEU A 148 -3.29 5.76 5.74
CA LEU A 148 -1.98 5.49 5.13
C LEU A 148 -1.99 5.89 3.66
N LEU A 149 -1.05 6.74 3.22
CA LEU A 149 -0.91 7.18 1.83
C LEU A 149 0.43 6.72 1.26
N ILE A 150 0.37 5.96 0.16
CA ILE A 150 1.50 5.27 -0.46
C ILE A 150 1.65 5.77 -1.89
N ALA A 151 2.81 6.36 -2.20
CA ALA A 151 3.19 6.80 -3.54
C ALA A 151 4.05 5.72 -4.21
N GLN A 152 3.65 5.21 -5.38
CA GLN A 152 4.47 4.26 -6.13
C GLN A 152 5.44 5.02 -7.05
N ILE A 153 6.72 4.69 -6.90
CA ILE A 153 7.84 5.28 -7.63
C ILE A 153 8.33 4.26 -8.64
N GLU A 154 8.09 4.49 -9.93
CA GLU A 154 8.29 3.48 -10.95
C GLU A 154 8.69 4.01 -12.33
N SER A 155 9.11 5.28 -12.38
CA SER A 155 9.65 5.94 -13.58
C SER A 155 10.94 6.69 -13.27
N ARG A 156 11.71 7.03 -14.31
CA ARG A 156 12.89 7.90 -14.17
C ARG A 156 12.50 9.29 -13.64
N GLU A 157 11.33 9.78 -14.04
CA GLU A 157 10.80 11.06 -13.55
C GLU A 157 10.50 10.98 -12.05
N ALA A 158 9.81 9.94 -11.60
CA ALA A 158 9.55 9.71 -10.18
C ALA A 158 10.84 9.60 -9.37
N ILE A 159 11.85 8.88 -9.89
CA ILE A 159 13.17 8.77 -9.24
C ILE A 159 13.86 10.14 -9.17
N ALA A 160 13.76 10.97 -10.22
CA ALA A 160 14.33 12.31 -10.19
C ALA A 160 13.69 13.21 -9.12
N ASN A 161 12.39 13.03 -8.88
CA ASN A 161 11.58 13.82 -7.96
C ASN A 161 11.44 13.20 -6.55
N VAL A 162 12.01 12.03 -6.28
CA VAL A 162 11.70 11.23 -5.08
C VAL A 162 11.94 11.95 -3.76
N GLU A 163 12.99 12.77 -3.65
CA GLU A 163 13.27 13.54 -2.44
C GLU A 163 12.16 14.57 -2.16
N ALA A 164 11.66 15.19 -3.22
CA ALA A 164 10.59 16.18 -3.11
C ALA A 164 9.22 15.53 -2.89
N ILE A 165 8.94 14.39 -3.52
CA ILE A 165 7.72 13.58 -3.30
C ILE A 165 7.65 13.12 -1.85
N THR A 166 8.72 12.53 -1.35
CA THR A 166 8.78 12.00 0.02
C THR A 166 8.80 13.11 1.09
N ALA A 167 9.18 14.33 0.74
CA ALA A 167 9.09 15.49 1.64
C ALA A 167 7.66 16.02 1.81
N VAL A 168 6.71 15.62 0.97
CA VAL A 168 5.30 16.06 1.10
C VAL A 168 4.72 15.55 2.42
N ALA A 169 4.25 16.48 3.25
CA ALA A 169 3.56 16.14 4.49
C ALA A 169 2.27 15.34 4.18
N GLY A 170 2.09 14.20 4.85
CA GLY A 170 0.94 13.32 4.63
C GLY A 170 1.21 12.11 3.73
N ILE A 171 2.28 12.10 2.93
CA ILE A 171 2.82 10.87 2.34
C ILE A 171 3.48 10.06 3.45
N ASP A 172 3.18 8.78 3.53
CA ASP A 172 3.69 7.87 4.57
C ASP A 172 4.77 6.92 4.01
N VAL A 173 4.57 6.43 2.77
CA VAL A 173 5.42 5.42 2.14
C VAL A 173 5.72 5.80 0.69
N ALA A 174 6.97 5.59 0.25
CA ALA A 174 7.32 5.48 -1.16
C ALA A 174 7.54 3.99 -1.49
N MET A 175 6.69 3.46 -2.37
CA MET A 175 6.71 2.06 -2.79
C MET A 175 7.36 1.93 -4.16
N MET A 176 8.32 1.01 -4.29
CA MET A 176 8.98 0.75 -5.57
C MET A 176 8.10 -0.10 -6.49
N GLY A 177 7.92 0.37 -7.74
CA GLY A 177 7.44 -0.42 -8.86
C GLY A 177 8.63 -0.89 -9.72
N THR A 178 9.36 -1.89 -9.25
CA THR A 178 10.65 -2.32 -9.85
C THR A 178 10.51 -2.78 -11.30
N GLN A 179 9.39 -3.42 -11.65
CA GLN A 179 9.18 -3.92 -13.02
C GLN A 179 9.00 -2.75 -14.00
N ASP A 180 8.09 -1.81 -13.69
CA ASP A 180 7.80 -0.66 -14.54
C ASP A 180 9.00 0.29 -14.60
N LEU A 181 9.72 0.49 -13.49
CA LEU A 181 10.96 1.24 -13.49
C LEU A 181 11.99 0.60 -14.43
N SER A 182 12.16 -0.72 -14.42
CA SER A 182 13.10 -1.40 -15.32
C SER A 182 12.70 -1.25 -16.79
N LEU A 183 11.41 -1.26 -17.10
CA LEU A 183 10.88 -0.99 -18.45
C LEU A 183 11.18 0.44 -18.87
N ASP A 184 10.88 1.44 -18.03
CA ASP A 184 11.14 2.86 -18.31
C ASP A 184 12.63 3.18 -18.46
N MET A 185 13.49 2.44 -17.76
CA MET A 185 14.95 2.53 -17.91
C MET A 185 15.50 1.83 -19.17
N GLY A 186 14.65 1.14 -19.95
CA GLY A 186 15.09 0.35 -21.11
C GLY A 186 15.78 -0.97 -20.73
N LEU A 187 15.52 -1.48 -19.53
CA LEU A 187 16.09 -2.70 -18.95
C LEU A 187 14.97 -3.71 -18.59
N PRO A 188 14.09 -4.11 -19.54
CA PRO A 188 12.90 -4.91 -19.25
C PRO A 188 13.25 -6.22 -18.53
N GLY A 189 12.59 -6.45 -17.39
CA GLY A 189 12.77 -7.66 -16.58
C GLY A 189 14.10 -7.74 -15.82
N GLN A 190 14.95 -6.71 -15.87
CA GLN A 190 16.25 -6.68 -15.22
C GLN A 190 16.21 -5.91 -13.88
N GLY A 191 15.29 -6.22 -13.01
CA GLY A 191 15.14 -5.57 -11.69
C GLY A 191 16.41 -5.62 -10.82
N SER A 192 17.27 -6.61 -11.06
CA SER A 192 18.57 -6.74 -10.37
C SER A 192 19.74 -6.01 -11.05
N HIS A 193 19.49 -5.28 -12.17
CA HIS A 193 20.53 -4.50 -12.84
C HIS A 193 21.12 -3.43 -11.91
N PRO A 194 22.45 -3.15 -11.96
CA PRO A 194 23.07 -2.17 -11.07
C PRO A 194 22.41 -0.79 -11.06
N GLU A 195 21.98 -0.29 -12.24
CA GLU A 195 21.29 1.00 -12.36
C GLU A 195 19.92 0.98 -11.70
N VAL A 196 19.14 -0.11 -11.85
CA VAL A 196 17.85 -0.28 -11.18
C VAL A 196 18.05 -0.33 -9.66
N LYS A 197 19.04 -1.10 -9.20
CA LYS A 197 19.39 -1.15 -7.76
C LYS A 197 19.81 0.21 -7.21
N ALA A 198 20.57 0.99 -7.97
CA ALA A 198 20.97 2.35 -7.57
C ALA A 198 19.74 3.27 -7.43
N ALA A 199 18.79 3.17 -8.36
CA ALA A 199 17.53 3.92 -8.29
C ALA A 199 16.70 3.52 -7.06
N ILE A 200 16.56 2.22 -6.78
CA ILE A 200 15.88 1.72 -5.57
C ILE A 200 16.57 2.25 -4.31
N GLN A 201 17.90 2.19 -4.25
CA GLN A 201 18.66 2.71 -3.10
C GLN A 201 18.41 4.20 -2.88
N ARG A 202 18.30 5.00 -3.95
CA ARG A 202 17.94 6.42 -3.86
C ARG A 202 16.58 6.64 -3.21
N VAL A 203 15.59 5.80 -3.50
CA VAL A 203 14.27 5.86 -2.84
C VAL A 203 14.40 5.56 -1.35
N VAL A 204 15.16 4.52 -0.97
CA VAL A 204 15.41 4.18 0.43
C VAL A 204 16.04 5.36 1.17
N ASP A 205 17.04 5.99 0.56
CA ASP A 205 17.76 7.11 1.18
C ASP A 205 16.90 8.37 1.29
N ALA A 206 16.09 8.68 0.26
CA ALA A 206 15.12 9.78 0.29
C ALA A 206 14.08 9.60 1.39
N CYS A 207 13.53 8.40 1.52
CA CYS A 207 12.58 8.06 2.58
C CYS A 207 13.23 8.22 3.96
N ARG A 208 14.42 7.67 4.16
CA ARG A 208 15.17 7.80 5.42
C ARG A 208 15.39 9.27 5.78
N LYS A 209 15.83 10.10 4.84
CA LYS A 209 16.06 11.54 5.01
C LYS A 209 14.81 12.28 5.46
N ASN A 210 13.66 11.91 4.89
CA ASN A 210 12.39 12.59 5.14
C ASN A 210 11.54 11.93 6.23
N GLY A 211 12.06 10.92 6.95
CA GLY A 211 11.34 10.20 8.01
C GLY A 211 10.13 9.40 7.49
N LYS A 212 10.21 8.90 6.26
CA LYS A 212 9.18 8.08 5.61
C LYS A 212 9.61 6.62 5.51
N ALA A 213 8.65 5.72 5.36
CA ALA A 213 8.96 4.33 5.03
C ALA A 213 9.19 4.17 3.52
N SER A 214 10.08 3.27 3.15
CA SER A 214 10.20 2.75 1.79
C SER A 214 9.71 1.32 1.73
N GLY A 215 9.23 0.88 0.56
CA GLY A 215 8.75 -0.47 0.35
C GLY A 215 9.04 -0.99 -1.04
N ASN A 216 8.82 -2.29 -1.24
CA ASN A 216 8.89 -2.94 -2.53
C ASN A 216 7.88 -4.09 -2.62
N HIS A 217 7.44 -4.37 -3.86
CA HIS A 217 6.62 -5.52 -4.20
C HIS A 217 7.35 -6.40 -5.22
N ILE A 218 7.93 -7.49 -4.75
CA ILE A 218 8.68 -8.46 -5.57
C ILE A 218 8.48 -9.89 -5.06
N PRO A 219 8.51 -10.90 -5.95
CA PRO A 219 8.33 -12.30 -5.55
C PRO A 219 9.59 -12.92 -4.91
N GLY A 220 10.77 -12.34 -5.13
CA GLY A 220 12.04 -12.92 -4.69
C GLY A 220 12.31 -12.69 -3.20
N ILE A 221 12.27 -13.74 -2.38
CA ILE A 221 12.49 -13.65 -0.92
C ILE A 221 13.88 -13.12 -0.57
N ASP A 222 14.93 -13.56 -1.28
CA ASP A 222 16.31 -13.12 -1.00
C ASP A 222 16.50 -11.64 -1.32
N GLU A 223 15.85 -11.16 -2.38
CA GLU A 223 15.86 -9.75 -2.73
C GLU A 223 15.07 -8.91 -1.71
N LEU A 224 13.92 -9.39 -1.24
CA LEU A 224 13.18 -8.73 -0.15
C LEU A 224 13.99 -8.65 1.14
N ARG A 225 14.71 -9.73 1.50
CA ARG A 225 15.64 -9.73 2.65
C ARG A 225 16.77 -8.71 2.48
N TYR A 226 17.36 -8.66 1.29
CA TYR A 226 18.40 -7.68 0.97
C TYR A 226 17.89 -6.26 1.20
N TRP A 227 16.74 -5.88 0.59
CA TRP A 227 16.19 -4.54 0.72
C TRP A 227 15.70 -4.21 2.13
N THR A 228 15.18 -5.19 2.86
CA THR A 228 14.86 -5.03 4.30
C THR A 228 16.13 -4.70 5.08
N GLY A 229 17.25 -5.36 4.78
CA GLY A 229 18.57 -5.06 5.34
C GLY A 229 19.07 -3.64 5.00
N GLN A 230 18.73 -3.11 3.81
CA GLN A 230 19.04 -1.74 3.41
C GLN A 230 18.13 -0.68 4.06
N GLY A 231 17.10 -1.10 4.76
CA GLY A 231 16.23 -0.19 5.50
C GLY A 231 14.81 -0.05 4.96
N MET A 232 14.40 -0.83 3.96
CA MET A 232 12.99 -0.92 3.59
C MET A 232 12.15 -1.49 4.73
N ARG A 233 10.93 -1.00 4.87
CA ARG A 233 10.03 -1.38 5.97
C ARG A 233 8.65 -1.86 5.53
N MET A 234 8.15 -1.49 4.37
CA MET A 234 6.89 -2.02 3.83
C MET A 234 7.19 -3.08 2.76
N ILE A 235 7.08 -4.35 3.14
CA ILE A 235 7.51 -5.50 2.32
C ILE A 235 6.28 -6.22 1.81
N THR A 236 6.04 -6.17 0.49
CA THR A 236 4.95 -6.89 -0.17
C THR A 236 5.52 -8.06 -0.96
N HIS A 237 5.15 -9.29 -0.58
CA HIS A 237 5.62 -10.49 -1.24
C HIS A 237 4.57 -11.04 -2.18
N SER A 238 4.87 -11.04 -3.49
CA SER A 238 4.11 -11.80 -4.49
C SER A 238 2.58 -11.57 -4.48
N TYR A 239 1.86 -12.54 -5.04
CA TYR A 239 0.39 -12.58 -5.12
C TYR A 239 -0.13 -13.88 -4.50
N GLU A 240 -1.38 -13.89 -4.02
CA GLU A 240 -2.01 -15.08 -3.43
C GLU A 240 -2.07 -16.26 -4.42
N THR A 241 -2.27 -15.98 -5.69
CA THR A 241 -2.28 -17.00 -6.75
C THR A 241 -0.94 -17.71 -6.90
N ASN A 242 0.16 -16.98 -6.77
CA ASN A 242 1.50 -17.59 -6.84
C ASN A 242 1.73 -18.53 -5.65
N LEU A 243 1.29 -18.16 -4.43
CA LEU A 243 1.42 -19.04 -3.27
C LEU A 243 0.68 -20.36 -3.47
N ILE A 244 -0.52 -20.31 -4.05
CA ILE A 244 -1.32 -21.51 -4.36
C ILE A 244 -0.60 -22.37 -5.40
N ILE A 245 -0.09 -21.76 -6.48
CA ILE A 245 0.61 -22.44 -7.56
C ILE A 245 1.92 -23.08 -7.05
N GLU A 246 2.71 -22.33 -6.33
CA GLU A 246 4.01 -22.78 -5.81
C GLU A 246 3.83 -23.92 -4.81
N LYS A 247 2.93 -23.76 -3.85
CA LYS A 247 2.65 -24.82 -2.86
C LYS A 247 2.01 -26.04 -3.48
N GLY A 248 1.10 -25.87 -4.44
CA GLY A 248 0.51 -26.97 -5.21
C GLY A 248 1.57 -27.76 -5.96
N ARG A 249 2.51 -27.08 -6.63
CA ARG A 249 3.64 -27.73 -7.33
C ARG A 249 4.55 -28.48 -6.37
N GLU A 250 4.90 -27.87 -5.24
CA GLU A 250 5.70 -28.51 -4.18
C GLU A 250 5.06 -29.81 -3.69
N VAL A 251 3.77 -29.76 -3.33
CA VAL A 251 3.02 -30.94 -2.86
C VAL A 251 2.97 -32.02 -3.94
N LEU A 252 2.64 -31.66 -5.19
CA LEU A 252 2.56 -32.64 -6.28
C LEU A 252 3.93 -33.27 -6.59
N LYS A 253 5.01 -32.49 -6.51
CA LYS A 253 6.37 -33.01 -6.67
C LYS A 253 6.71 -34.02 -5.55
N ALA A 254 6.36 -33.72 -4.31
CA ALA A 254 6.59 -34.64 -3.20
C ALA A 254 5.77 -35.92 -3.26
N LEU A 255 4.56 -35.86 -3.85
CA LEU A 255 3.68 -37.04 -4.00
C LEU A 255 4.03 -37.93 -5.20
N LYS A 256 4.58 -37.33 -6.27
CA LYS A 256 4.88 -38.06 -7.51
C LYS A 256 6.31 -38.60 -7.58
N GLY A 257 7.22 -38.17 -6.68
CA GLY A 257 8.64 -38.52 -6.65
C GLY A 257 9.40 -37.63 -7.59
#